data_6214fe8b9b5d244a9e2dc406a5ca2107
#
_entry.id   6214fe8b9b5d244a9e2dc406a5ca2107
#
_cell.length_a   1.000
_cell.length_b   1.000
_cell.length_c   1.000
_cell.angle_alpha   90.00
_cell.angle_beta   90.00
_cell.angle_gamma   90.00
#
_symmetry.space_group_name_H-M   'P 1'
#
loop_
_entity.id
_entity.type
_entity.pdbx_description
1 polymer ?
#
loop_
_entity_poly.entity_id
_entity_poly.type
_entity_poly.pdbx_seq_one_letter_code
_entity_poly.pdbx_strand_id
1 'polypeptide(L)'
;MDRLSKLFRFNNYPLGEKAYSVMFHVAGLSFRDVSERYCVTMASRESVRRLFHRFSSIFSVDKKLRDTVAVDETVVKMHGLRAYVWSAVDVDSGEILAIYASRSRSMLIALKFLRIVLDRCLNKPLIIIDRGPWYRWALERLGIRYRYQRFSLRNTVERFFGYIKQRTRRFYSNINTWSIKSIEDYASAITIIRNLTIAIKIQ
;
A
#
# COMPACT_ATOMS: atom_id res chain seq x y z
N MET A 1 -13.56 4.60 14.77
CA MET A 1 -14.80 4.32 14.01
C MET A 1 -15.28 5.49 13.14
N ASP A 2 -14.97 6.71 13.46
CA ASP A 2 -15.53 7.91 12.83
C ASP A 2 -15.06 8.23 11.39
N ARG A 3 -13.84 7.83 10.98
CA ARG A 3 -13.32 8.09 9.62
C ARG A 3 -14.01 7.27 8.54
N LEU A 4 -14.36 6.01 8.82
CA LEU A 4 -15.01 5.12 7.84
C LEU A 4 -16.48 5.51 7.62
N SER A 5 -17.18 5.91 8.67
CA SER A 5 -18.58 6.36 8.57
C SER A 5 -18.69 7.64 7.75
N LYS A 6 -17.78 8.60 7.94
CA LYS A 6 -17.72 9.84 7.14
C LYS A 6 -17.40 9.57 5.67
N LEU A 7 -16.55 8.59 5.40
CA LEU A 7 -16.13 8.24 4.04
C LEU A 7 -17.28 7.74 3.17
N PHE A 8 -18.24 7.03 3.78
CA PHE A 8 -19.35 6.37 3.07
C PHE A 8 -20.72 7.07 3.27
N ARG A 9 -20.73 8.29 3.80
CA ARG A 9 -21.94 9.00 4.24
C ARG A 9 -22.99 9.25 3.15
N PHE A 10 -22.61 9.34 1.88
CA PHE A 10 -23.49 9.76 0.80
C PHE A 10 -23.95 8.63 -0.14
N ASN A 11 -23.94 7.39 0.34
CA ASN A 11 -24.32 6.24 -0.48
C ASN A 11 -25.51 5.52 0.14
N ASN A 12 -26.50 5.16 -0.68
CA ASN A 12 -27.75 4.50 -0.26
C ASN A 12 -27.56 3.04 0.23
N TYR A 13 -26.33 2.51 0.20
CA TYR A 13 -26.05 1.14 0.61
C TYR A 13 -25.59 1.06 2.07
N PRO A 14 -25.96 0.00 2.82
CA PRO A 14 -25.48 -0.22 4.18
C PRO A 14 -23.95 -0.26 4.29
N LEU A 15 -23.42 0.19 5.43
CA LEU A 15 -21.97 0.24 5.66
C LEU A 15 -21.32 -1.14 5.52
N GLY A 16 -21.97 -2.19 6.03
CA GLY A 16 -21.49 -3.56 5.91
C GLY A 16 -21.34 -4.02 4.45
N GLU A 17 -22.34 -3.74 3.61
CA GLU A 17 -22.32 -4.06 2.18
C GLU A 17 -21.16 -3.36 1.45
N LYS A 18 -20.91 -2.09 1.78
CA LYS A 18 -19.78 -1.32 1.26
C LYS A 18 -18.43 -1.93 1.69
N ALA A 19 -18.32 -2.32 2.96
CA ALA A 19 -17.13 -2.96 3.49
C ALA A 19 -16.87 -4.31 2.81
N TYR A 20 -17.88 -5.16 2.68
CA TYR A 20 -17.76 -6.44 1.96
C TYR A 20 -17.35 -6.23 0.50
N SER A 21 -17.92 -5.26 -0.19
CA SER A 21 -17.57 -4.95 -1.58
C SER A 21 -16.07 -4.64 -1.74
N VAL A 22 -15.52 -3.82 -0.85
CA VAL A 22 -14.09 -3.50 -0.84
C VAL A 22 -13.25 -4.71 -0.47
N MET A 23 -13.62 -5.44 0.59
CA MET A 23 -12.88 -6.61 1.06
C MET A 23 -12.81 -7.72 0.01
N PHE A 24 -13.92 -8.04 -0.66
CA PHE A 24 -13.94 -9.05 -1.71
C PHE A 24 -13.10 -8.63 -2.92
N HIS A 25 -13.11 -7.35 -3.28
CA HIS A 25 -12.22 -6.85 -4.33
C HIS A 25 -10.74 -6.97 -3.90
N VAL A 26 -10.38 -6.56 -2.70
CA VAL A 26 -9.01 -6.75 -2.17
C VAL A 26 -8.64 -8.23 -2.06
N ALA A 27 -9.61 -9.10 -1.78
CA ALA A 27 -9.41 -10.54 -1.76
C ALA A 27 -9.18 -11.17 -3.15
N GLY A 28 -9.47 -10.43 -4.23
CA GLY A 28 -9.13 -10.85 -5.59
C GLY A 28 -10.29 -10.96 -6.56
N LEU A 29 -11.52 -10.57 -6.17
CA LEU A 29 -12.64 -10.50 -7.09
C LEU A 29 -12.55 -9.22 -7.94
N SER A 30 -12.91 -9.30 -9.22
CA SER A 30 -13.05 -8.08 -10.02
C SER A 30 -14.26 -7.26 -9.55
N PHE A 31 -14.32 -5.98 -9.90
CA PHE A 31 -15.50 -5.15 -9.61
C PHE A 31 -16.77 -5.73 -10.21
N ARG A 32 -16.65 -6.40 -11.37
CA ARG A 32 -17.76 -7.11 -12.02
C ARG A 32 -18.17 -8.34 -11.24
N ASP A 33 -17.22 -9.13 -10.74
CA ASP A 33 -17.53 -10.30 -9.93
C ASP A 33 -18.28 -9.92 -8.66
N VAL A 34 -17.86 -8.82 -7.99
CA VAL A 34 -18.50 -8.32 -6.76
C VAL A 34 -19.92 -7.87 -7.02
N SER A 35 -20.20 -7.15 -8.12
CA SER A 35 -21.52 -6.56 -8.40
C SER A 35 -22.44 -7.47 -9.19
N GLU A 36 -21.94 -8.09 -10.29
CA GLU A 36 -22.77 -8.74 -11.28
C GLU A 36 -22.75 -10.26 -11.20
N ARG A 37 -21.58 -10.88 -10.94
CA ARG A 37 -21.44 -12.34 -11.01
C ARG A 37 -21.81 -13.03 -9.69
N TYR A 38 -21.36 -12.50 -8.56
CA TYR A 38 -21.61 -13.09 -7.25
C TYR A 38 -22.61 -12.31 -6.41
N CYS A 39 -23.09 -11.19 -6.93
CA CYS A 39 -24.11 -10.36 -6.28
C CYS A 39 -23.80 -10.07 -4.79
N VAL A 40 -22.50 -9.79 -4.48
CA VAL A 40 -22.07 -9.46 -3.11
C VAL A 40 -22.71 -8.16 -2.65
N THR A 41 -23.06 -7.31 -3.59
CA THR A 41 -23.73 -6.01 -3.38
C THR A 41 -24.72 -5.75 -4.50
N MET A 42 -25.77 -5.00 -4.19
CA MET A 42 -26.68 -4.43 -5.19
C MET A 42 -26.11 -3.19 -5.89
N ALA A 43 -24.95 -2.73 -5.48
CA ALA A 43 -24.27 -1.60 -6.10
C ALA A 43 -23.74 -1.94 -7.49
N SER A 44 -23.83 -1.00 -8.42
CA SER A 44 -23.26 -1.16 -9.76
C SER A 44 -21.74 -1.33 -9.70
N ARG A 45 -21.17 -1.96 -10.72
CA ARG A 45 -19.71 -2.12 -10.88
C ARG A 45 -18.95 -0.79 -10.70
N GLU A 46 -19.47 0.29 -11.25
CA GLU A 46 -18.86 1.61 -11.14
C GLU A 46 -18.95 2.16 -9.71
N SER A 47 -20.04 1.90 -8.99
CA SER A 47 -20.18 2.26 -7.58
C SER A 47 -19.17 1.51 -6.72
N VAL A 48 -18.98 0.20 -6.95
CA VAL A 48 -17.97 -0.61 -6.26
C VAL A 48 -16.56 -0.06 -6.53
N ARG A 49 -16.26 0.28 -7.80
CA ARG A 49 -14.97 0.89 -8.18
C ARG A 49 -14.72 2.20 -7.43
N ARG A 50 -15.72 3.09 -7.38
CA ARG A 50 -15.62 4.37 -6.64
C ARG A 50 -15.44 4.17 -5.15
N LEU A 51 -16.16 3.22 -4.56
CA LEU A 51 -16.00 2.84 -3.15
C LEU A 51 -14.57 2.38 -2.85
N PHE A 52 -14.02 1.52 -3.69
CA PHE A 52 -12.66 1.03 -3.55
C PHE A 52 -11.61 2.17 -3.62
N HIS A 53 -11.68 3.04 -4.63
CA HIS A 53 -10.73 4.16 -4.74
C HIS A 53 -10.87 5.15 -3.56
N ARG A 54 -12.10 5.38 -3.09
CA ARG A 54 -12.34 6.22 -1.90
C ARG A 54 -11.77 5.57 -0.64
N PHE A 55 -11.93 4.26 -0.48
CA PHE A 55 -11.32 3.53 0.63
C PHE A 55 -9.78 3.62 0.57
N SER A 56 -9.20 3.39 -0.59
CA SER A 56 -7.73 3.47 -0.77
C SER A 56 -7.17 4.85 -0.45
N SER A 57 -7.92 5.90 -0.73
CA SER A 57 -7.50 7.30 -0.51
C SER A 57 -7.40 7.71 0.97
N ILE A 58 -8.00 6.94 1.89
CA ILE A 58 -7.89 7.23 3.33
C ILE A 58 -6.62 6.66 3.97
N PHE A 59 -5.76 6.01 3.19
CA PHE A 59 -4.49 5.54 3.72
C PHE A 59 -3.71 6.69 4.35
N SER A 60 -3.61 6.65 5.64
CA SER A 60 -2.83 7.59 6.43
C SER A 60 -2.26 6.88 7.64
N VAL A 61 -1.11 7.33 8.08
CA VAL A 61 -0.42 6.82 9.27
C VAL A 61 -0.14 8.00 10.16
N ASP A 62 -0.36 7.84 11.45
CA ASP A 62 -0.09 8.89 12.43
C ASP A 62 1.41 9.15 12.52
N LYS A 63 1.76 10.42 12.62
CA LYS A 63 3.14 10.86 12.79
C LYS A 63 3.61 10.52 14.20
N LYS A 64 4.64 9.69 14.33
CA LYS A 64 5.19 9.21 15.60
C LYS A 64 6.72 9.21 15.59
N LEU A 65 7.33 9.07 16.75
CA LEU A 65 8.75 8.70 16.85
C LEU A 65 8.93 7.29 16.30
N ARG A 66 9.96 7.07 15.45
CA ARG A 66 10.29 5.79 14.85
C ARG A 66 11.78 5.54 15.01
N ASP A 67 12.16 4.39 15.51
CA ASP A 67 13.58 4.06 15.70
C ASP A 67 14.19 3.51 14.42
N THR A 68 13.56 2.51 13.82
CA THR A 68 14.06 1.85 12.63
C THR A 68 12.95 1.63 11.60
N VAL A 69 13.19 2.03 10.37
CA VAL A 69 12.27 1.86 9.25
C VAL A 69 12.95 1.08 8.14
N ALA A 70 12.37 -0.05 7.74
CA ALA A 70 12.83 -0.82 6.59
C ALA A 70 12.14 -0.34 5.32
N VAL A 71 12.92 -0.12 4.28
CA VAL A 71 12.46 0.39 2.98
C VAL A 71 12.88 -0.58 1.88
N ASP A 72 11.96 -0.89 0.99
CA ASP A 72 12.22 -1.75 -0.15
C ASP A 72 11.23 -1.44 -1.30
N GLU A 73 11.51 -1.91 -2.51
CA GLU A 73 10.60 -1.85 -3.62
C GLU A 73 10.44 -3.20 -4.31
N THR A 74 9.30 -3.40 -4.93
CA THR A 74 9.02 -4.60 -5.72
C THR A 74 8.53 -4.25 -7.12
N VAL A 75 8.78 -5.14 -8.07
CA VAL A 75 8.32 -5.00 -9.45
C VAL A 75 6.96 -5.68 -9.61
N VAL A 76 5.99 -4.94 -10.13
CA VAL A 76 4.72 -5.47 -10.63
C VAL A 76 4.73 -5.39 -12.16
N LYS A 77 4.59 -6.53 -12.83
CA LYS A 77 4.50 -6.58 -14.29
C LYS A 77 3.05 -6.36 -14.72
N MET A 78 2.84 -5.49 -15.71
CA MET A 78 1.54 -5.18 -16.30
C MET A 78 1.69 -5.11 -17.81
N HIS A 79 1.10 -6.05 -18.56
CA HIS A 79 1.07 -6.04 -20.04
C HIS A 79 2.35 -5.55 -20.71
N GLY A 80 3.49 -6.15 -20.35
CA GLY A 80 4.81 -5.74 -20.84
C GLY A 80 5.40 -4.50 -20.17
N LEU A 81 4.62 -3.73 -19.42
CA LEU A 81 5.11 -2.60 -18.63
C LEU A 81 5.53 -3.05 -17.22
N ARG A 82 6.54 -2.39 -16.69
CA ARG A 82 6.99 -2.58 -15.30
C ARG A 82 6.53 -1.39 -14.47
N ALA A 83 5.91 -1.68 -13.34
CA ALA A 83 5.68 -0.71 -12.28
C ALA A 83 6.47 -1.11 -11.04
N TYR A 84 6.92 -0.13 -10.27
CA TYR A 84 7.64 -0.32 -9.02
C TYR A 84 6.73 0.13 -7.89
N VAL A 85 6.49 -0.76 -6.92
CA VAL A 85 5.76 -0.44 -5.69
C VAL A 85 6.77 -0.36 -4.57
N TRP A 86 6.89 0.82 -4.00
CA TRP A 86 7.77 1.15 -2.87
C TRP A 86 6.99 1.04 -1.58
N SER A 87 7.58 0.49 -0.54
CA SER A 87 6.99 0.37 0.78
C SER A 87 8.00 0.67 1.86
N ALA A 88 7.54 1.31 2.94
CA ALA A 88 8.29 1.52 4.16
C ALA A 88 7.52 0.91 5.32
N VAL A 89 8.21 0.16 6.17
CA VAL A 89 7.64 -0.53 7.32
C VAL A 89 8.44 -0.15 8.56
N ASP A 90 7.74 0.26 9.60
CA ASP A 90 8.30 0.37 10.93
C ASP A 90 8.67 -1.02 11.45
N VAL A 91 9.93 -1.23 11.78
CA VAL A 91 10.45 -2.54 12.15
C VAL A 91 9.87 -3.02 13.48
N ASP A 92 9.65 -2.10 14.41
CA ASP A 92 9.23 -2.41 15.77
C ASP A 92 7.74 -2.76 15.83
N SER A 93 6.89 -1.95 15.22
CA SER A 93 5.44 -2.17 15.21
C SER A 93 4.95 -3.06 14.06
N GLY A 94 5.72 -3.21 12.99
CA GLY A 94 5.31 -3.85 11.75
C GLY A 94 4.32 -3.02 10.91
N GLU A 95 4.02 -1.78 11.34
CA GLU A 95 3.12 -0.85 10.66
C GLU A 95 3.73 -0.38 9.33
N ILE A 96 2.95 -0.44 8.25
CA ILE A 96 3.38 0.09 6.95
C ILE A 96 3.13 1.59 6.95
N LEU A 97 4.20 2.37 6.81
CA LEU A 97 4.18 3.83 6.94
C LEU A 97 3.83 4.53 5.63
N ALA A 98 4.31 3.99 4.51
CA ALA A 98 4.15 4.61 3.21
C ALA A 98 4.09 3.58 2.09
N ILE A 99 3.28 3.87 1.09
CA ILE A 99 3.20 3.18 -0.19
C ILE A 99 3.33 4.23 -1.29
N TYR A 100 4.07 3.90 -2.32
CA TYR A 100 4.20 4.73 -3.50
C TYR A 100 4.38 3.85 -4.74
N ALA A 101 3.75 4.20 -5.85
CA ALA A 101 3.93 3.49 -7.11
C ALA A 101 4.57 4.39 -8.18
N SER A 102 5.48 3.83 -8.97
CA SER A 102 6.19 4.57 -10.02
C SER A 102 6.42 3.71 -11.26
N ARG A 103 6.63 4.36 -12.41
CA ARG A 103 7.01 3.69 -13.66
C ARG A 103 8.51 3.39 -13.76
N SER A 104 9.31 4.10 -13.01
CA SER A 104 10.76 3.97 -13.03
C SER A 104 11.32 3.83 -11.61
N ARG A 105 12.54 3.38 -11.54
CA ARG A 105 13.34 3.22 -10.33
C ARG A 105 14.58 4.09 -10.48
N SER A 106 14.55 5.26 -9.84
CA SER A 106 15.63 6.25 -9.92
C SER A 106 15.90 6.90 -8.56
N MET A 107 17.03 7.58 -8.44
CA MET A 107 17.41 8.33 -7.24
C MET A 107 16.38 9.41 -6.88
N LEU A 108 15.80 10.09 -7.86
CA LEU A 108 14.76 11.11 -7.64
C LEU A 108 13.46 10.49 -7.12
N ILE A 109 13.09 9.32 -7.61
CA ILE A 109 11.92 8.59 -7.13
C ILE A 109 12.17 8.11 -5.69
N ALA A 110 13.35 7.56 -5.40
CA ALA A 110 13.74 7.20 -4.04
C ALA A 110 13.69 8.41 -3.09
N LEU A 111 14.22 9.56 -3.52
CA LEU A 111 14.16 10.81 -2.74
C LEU A 111 12.70 11.22 -2.45
N LYS A 112 11.83 11.18 -3.47
CA LYS A 112 10.40 11.49 -3.30
C LYS A 112 9.75 10.54 -2.30
N PHE A 113 10.00 9.23 -2.44
CA PHE A 113 9.45 8.23 -1.56
C PHE A 113 9.94 8.40 -0.11
N LEU A 114 11.24 8.61 0.10
CA LEU A 114 11.80 8.83 1.43
C LEU A 114 11.24 10.07 2.12
N ARG A 115 10.93 11.14 1.38
CA ARG A 115 10.23 12.30 1.93
C ARG A 115 8.84 11.93 2.45
N ILE A 116 8.07 11.12 1.69
CA ILE A 116 6.77 10.62 2.14
C ILE A 116 6.91 9.81 3.45
N VAL A 117 7.97 8.99 3.56
CA VAL A 117 8.26 8.24 4.79
C VAL A 117 8.57 9.16 5.95
N LEU A 118 9.43 10.17 5.75
CA LEU A 118 9.80 11.13 6.79
C LEU A 118 8.61 11.96 7.27
N ASP A 119 7.67 12.27 6.42
CA ASP A 119 6.43 12.97 6.79
C ASP A 119 5.59 12.18 7.80
N ARG A 120 5.85 10.86 7.97
CA ARG A 120 5.23 9.97 8.96
C ARG A 120 6.07 9.78 10.24
N CYS A 121 7.23 10.43 10.31
CA CYS A 121 8.16 10.33 11.43
C CYS A 121 8.32 11.69 12.11
N LEU A 122 8.34 11.71 13.43
CA LEU A 122 8.69 12.92 14.21
C LEU A 122 10.19 13.17 14.25
N ASN A 123 10.99 12.13 14.02
CA ASN A 123 12.46 12.14 14.00
C ASN A 123 13.00 11.65 12.67
N LYS A 124 14.32 11.61 12.52
CA LYS A 124 15.01 10.92 11.43
C LYS A 124 15.36 9.50 11.87
N PRO A 125 14.58 8.46 11.53
CA PRO A 125 14.85 7.09 11.93
C PRO A 125 16.09 6.52 11.24
N LEU A 126 16.62 5.40 11.76
CA LEU A 126 17.56 4.58 11.02
C LEU A 126 16.84 3.91 9.86
N ILE A 127 17.30 4.10 8.63
CA ILE A 127 16.71 3.46 7.46
C ILE A 127 17.47 2.18 7.11
N ILE A 128 16.75 1.06 7.04
CA ILE A 128 17.28 -0.23 6.55
C ILE A 128 16.93 -0.35 5.07
N ILE A 129 17.95 -0.53 4.25
CA ILE A 129 17.82 -0.69 2.79
C ILE A 129 18.57 -1.92 2.29
N ASP A 130 18.25 -2.33 1.07
CA ASP A 130 19.10 -3.22 0.31
C ASP A 130 20.26 -2.45 -0.37
N ARG A 131 21.03 -3.13 -1.22
CA ARG A 131 22.13 -2.53 -1.99
C ARG A 131 21.66 -1.78 -3.25
N GLY A 132 20.37 -1.39 -3.34
CA GLY A 132 19.86 -0.63 -4.47
C GLY A 132 20.59 0.71 -4.62
N PRO A 133 21.21 1.00 -5.77
CA PRO A 133 22.07 2.18 -5.94
C PRO A 133 21.30 3.51 -5.84
N TRP A 134 19.98 3.47 -6.04
CA TRP A 134 19.10 4.66 -5.99
C TRP A 134 18.86 5.21 -4.58
N TYR A 135 19.03 4.39 -3.51
CA TYR A 135 18.74 4.83 -2.15
C TYR A 135 19.87 5.70 -1.57
N ARG A 136 21.13 5.31 -1.79
CA ARG A 136 22.30 5.92 -1.16
C ARG A 136 22.31 7.44 -1.33
N TRP A 137 22.28 7.92 -2.56
CA TRP A 137 22.29 9.36 -2.85
C TRP A 137 21.13 10.10 -2.21
N ALA A 138 19.92 9.51 -2.23
CA ALA A 138 18.72 10.12 -1.65
C ALA A 138 18.82 10.24 -0.13
N LEU A 139 19.36 9.23 0.55
CA LEU A 139 19.55 9.21 2.00
C LEU A 139 20.64 10.20 2.44
N GLU A 140 21.76 10.24 1.74
CA GLU A 140 22.85 11.21 1.97
C GLU A 140 22.33 12.64 1.81
N ARG A 141 21.55 12.93 0.75
CA ARG A 141 20.95 14.25 0.52
C ARG A 141 19.94 14.67 1.59
N LEU A 142 19.24 13.72 2.21
CA LEU A 142 18.31 13.98 3.31
C LEU A 142 18.99 14.01 4.70
N GLY A 143 20.28 13.68 4.77
CA GLY A 143 21.02 13.59 6.02
C GLY A 143 20.45 12.52 6.95
N ILE A 144 20.10 11.34 6.41
CA ILE A 144 19.51 10.24 7.14
C ILE A 144 20.53 9.13 7.32
N ARG A 145 20.62 8.60 8.54
CA ARG A 145 21.43 7.42 8.83
C ARG A 145 20.80 6.18 8.19
N TYR A 146 21.63 5.32 7.59
CA TYR A 146 21.14 4.09 6.98
C TYR A 146 22.10 2.93 7.19
N ARG A 147 21.55 1.70 7.07
CA ARG A 147 22.29 0.45 7.14
C ARG A 147 21.88 -0.47 6.01
N TYR A 148 22.85 -1.12 5.40
CA TYR A 148 22.58 -2.21 4.48
C TYR A 148 22.30 -3.50 5.25
N GLN A 149 21.15 -4.12 5.01
CA GLN A 149 20.81 -5.40 5.64
C GLN A 149 20.09 -6.31 4.64
N ARG A 150 20.54 -7.58 4.55
CA ARG A 150 19.96 -8.57 3.64
C ARG A 150 18.86 -9.42 4.28
N PHE A 151 18.92 -9.69 5.60
CA PHE A 151 18.04 -10.64 6.28
C PHE A 151 17.50 -10.09 7.61
N SER A 152 16.50 -10.74 8.17
CA SER A 152 15.80 -10.49 9.43
C SER A 152 14.87 -9.27 9.46
N LEU A 153 15.35 -8.06 9.62
CA LEU A 153 14.50 -6.85 9.74
C LEU A 153 13.73 -6.51 8.45
N ARG A 154 14.22 -6.97 7.28
CA ARG A 154 13.54 -6.83 5.99
C ARG A 154 12.46 -7.88 5.75
N ASN A 155 12.43 -8.96 6.48
CA ASN A 155 11.45 -10.04 6.28
C ASN A 155 9.99 -9.55 6.38
N THR A 156 9.74 -8.50 7.14
CA THR A 156 8.41 -7.88 7.24
C THR A 156 8.01 -7.19 5.94
N VAL A 157 8.93 -6.46 5.31
CA VAL A 157 8.69 -5.83 4.00
C VAL A 157 8.56 -6.90 2.91
N GLU A 158 9.43 -7.90 2.91
CA GLU A 158 9.41 -8.99 1.93
C GLU A 158 8.11 -9.80 2.00
N ARG A 159 7.62 -10.11 3.22
CA ARG A 159 6.31 -10.76 3.42
C ARG A 159 5.16 -9.90 2.89
N PHE A 160 5.21 -8.59 3.12
CA PHE A 160 4.22 -7.67 2.57
C PHE A 160 4.24 -7.65 1.04
N PHE A 161 5.41 -7.60 0.42
CA PHE A 161 5.52 -7.68 -1.04
C PHE A 161 5.11 -9.04 -1.60
N GLY A 162 5.40 -10.13 -0.89
CA GLY A 162 4.87 -11.45 -1.23
C GLY A 162 3.36 -11.46 -1.29
N TYR A 163 2.71 -10.84 -0.31
CA TYR A 163 1.25 -10.70 -0.27
C TYR A 163 0.72 -9.85 -1.44
N ILE A 164 1.33 -8.69 -1.72
CA ILE A 164 0.96 -7.87 -2.88
C ILE A 164 1.11 -8.67 -4.18
N LYS A 165 2.25 -9.33 -4.40
CA LYS A 165 2.51 -10.12 -5.61
C LYS A 165 1.51 -11.25 -5.79
N GLN A 166 1.18 -11.96 -4.71
CA GLN A 166 0.19 -13.04 -4.75
C GLN A 166 -1.19 -12.53 -5.15
N ARG A 167 -1.57 -11.36 -4.64
CA ARG A 167 -2.87 -10.73 -4.95
C ARG A 167 -2.89 -10.16 -6.36
N THR A 168 -1.85 -9.49 -6.80
CA THR A 168 -1.78 -8.93 -8.16
C THR A 168 -1.71 -10.02 -9.24
N ARG A 169 -1.19 -11.21 -8.97
CA ARG A 169 -1.24 -12.33 -9.91
C ARG A 169 -2.67 -12.77 -10.27
N ARG A 170 -3.62 -12.69 -9.35
CA ARG A 170 -5.02 -13.04 -9.61
C ARG A 170 -5.73 -12.06 -10.56
N PHE A 171 -5.23 -10.84 -10.69
CA PHE A 171 -5.75 -9.81 -11.58
C PHE A 171 -5.02 -9.74 -12.93
N TYR A 172 -4.16 -10.72 -13.25
CA TYR A 172 -3.31 -10.66 -14.43
C TYR A 172 -4.10 -10.48 -15.75
N SER A 173 -5.29 -11.04 -15.86
CA SER A 173 -6.19 -10.87 -17.00
C SER A 173 -6.94 -9.53 -17.02
N ASN A 174 -7.08 -8.84 -15.87
CA ASN A 174 -7.83 -7.59 -15.74
C ASN A 174 -6.91 -6.35 -15.60
N ILE A 175 -5.59 -6.54 -15.57
CA ILE A 175 -4.61 -5.47 -15.37
C ILE A 175 -4.42 -4.61 -16.63
N ASN A 176 -5.04 -4.94 -17.76
CA ASN A 176 -4.94 -4.21 -19.03
C ASN A 176 -5.24 -2.71 -18.94
N THR A 177 -6.03 -2.30 -17.97
CA THR A 177 -6.47 -0.91 -17.78
C THR A 177 -5.92 -0.26 -16.53
N TRP A 178 -5.00 -0.91 -15.79
CA TRP A 178 -4.50 -0.36 -14.56
C TRP A 178 -3.47 0.75 -14.81
N SER A 179 -3.81 1.93 -14.36
CA SER A 179 -2.86 3.04 -14.22
C SER A 179 -1.93 2.80 -13.04
N ILE A 180 -0.79 3.51 -12.99
CA ILE A 180 0.09 3.54 -11.80
C ILE A 180 -0.70 3.89 -10.54
N LYS A 181 -1.66 4.80 -10.64
CA LYS A 181 -2.54 5.17 -9.54
C LYS A 181 -3.38 4.00 -9.05
N SER A 182 -3.91 3.17 -9.94
CA SER A 182 -4.67 1.98 -9.55
C SER A 182 -3.85 0.95 -8.78
N ILE A 183 -2.56 0.80 -9.13
CA ILE A 183 -1.64 -0.08 -8.39
C ILE A 183 -1.38 0.48 -6.99
N GLU A 184 -1.13 1.79 -6.91
CA GLU A 184 -0.93 2.47 -5.63
C GLU A 184 -2.17 2.36 -4.74
N ASP A 185 -3.37 2.58 -5.30
CA ASP A 185 -4.64 2.45 -4.59
C ASP A 185 -4.85 1.02 -4.08
N TYR A 186 -4.53 0.00 -4.91
CA TYR A 186 -4.64 -1.38 -4.49
C TYR A 186 -3.66 -1.73 -3.37
N ALA A 187 -2.41 -1.32 -3.47
CA ALA A 187 -1.41 -1.50 -2.43
C ALA A 187 -1.79 -0.76 -1.14
N SER A 188 -2.35 0.45 -1.27
CA SER A 188 -2.86 1.24 -0.14
C SER A 188 -4.04 0.57 0.55
N ALA A 189 -5.00 0.01 -0.20
CA ALA A 189 -6.13 -0.72 0.37
C ALA A 189 -5.68 -1.95 1.18
N ILE A 190 -4.74 -2.73 0.62
CA ILE A 190 -4.12 -3.87 1.33
C ILE A 190 -3.45 -3.38 2.61
N THR A 191 -2.73 -2.27 2.54
CA THR A 191 -2.00 -1.70 3.67
C THR A 191 -2.94 -1.26 4.80
N ILE A 192 -4.06 -0.62 4.47
CA ILE A 192 -5.08 -0.23 5.46
C ILE A 192 -5.56 -1.47 6.23
N ILE A 193 -5.96 -2.52 5.52
CA ILE A 193 -6.46 -3.76 6.14
C ILE A 193 -5.38 -4.39 7.01
N ARG A 194 -4.13 -4.45 6.53
CA ARG A 194 -3.02 -5.00 7.29
C ARG A 194 -2.72 -4.21 8.57
N ASN A 195 -2.63 -2.89 8.47
CA ASN A 195 -2.35 -2.04 9.63
C ASN A 195 -3.47 -2.15 10.68
N LEU A 196 -4.73 -2.22 10.26
CA LEU A 196 -5.87 -2.48 11.15
C LEU A 196 -5.73 -3.84 11.85
N THR A 197 -5.33 -4.89 11.13
CA THR A 197 -5.12 -6.23 11.71
C THR A 197 -3.99 -6.23 12.75
N ILE A 198 -2.91 -5.47 12.51
CA ILE A 198 -1.82 -5.31 13.48
C ILE A 198 -2.33 -4.59 14.73
N ALA A 199 -3.06 -3.49 14.56
CA ALA A 199 -3.59 -2.71 15.68
C ALA A 199 -4.53 -3.54 16.58
N ILE A 200 -5.36 -4.41 16.00
CA ILE A 200 -6.25 -5.31 16.76
C ILE A 200 -5.48 -6.38 17.57
N LYS A 201 -4.35 -6.85 17.05
CA LYS A 201 -3.54 -7.89 17.73
C LYS A 201 -2.68 -7.36 18.87
N ILE A 202 -2.48 -6.06 18.96
CA ILE A 202 -1.66 -5.41 20.00
C ILE A 202 -2.56 -5.00 21.19
N GLN A 203 -3.87 -4.96 21.04
CA GLN A 203 -4.86 -4.77 22.11
C GLN A 203 -5.15 -6.10 22.81
#